data_a391d2858c719563ae16fc8736408844
#
_entry.id   a391d2858c719563ae16fc8736408844
#
_cell.length_a   1.000
_cell.length_b   1.000
_cell.length_c   1.000
_cell.angle_alpha   90.00
_cell.angle_beta   90.00
_cell.angle_gamma   90.00
#
_symmetry.space_group_name_H-M   'P 1'
#
loop_
_entity.id
_entity.type
_entity.pdbx_description
1 polymer ?
#
loop_
_entity_poly.entity_id
_entity_poly.type
_entity_poly.pdbx_seq_one_letter_code
_entity_poly.pdbx_strand_id
1 'polypeptide(L)'
;MQKKILSIFIDESGDFGKYDFHSPYYYVAMILHEQNDDISEQIKALDEHMSHFNLPYPVFHAGPLIRREQVYKDELMEIRRSLFNSLFHFTRRLPIRYICPKINKSECSDDEMEIISKLSKAISDELRKHYDYFNSFDLIINYYDYGQSALTKIIISVFNALFPNVEMRKVKPVDY
;
A
#
# COMPACT_ATOMS: atom_id res chain seq x y z
N MET A 1 17.91 -17.40 -18.07
CA MET A 1 17.90 -16.67 -16.80
C MET A 1 16.45 -16.41 -16.41
N GLN A 2 16.10 -16.60 -15.16
CA GLN A 2 14.77 -16.25 -14.64
C GLN A 2 14.64 -14.72 -14.62
N LYS A 3 13.51 -14.17 -15.10
CA LYS A 3 13.27 -12.72 -15.05
C LYS A 3 13.21 -12.24 -13.61
N LYS A 4 13.87 -11.12 -13.33
CA LYS A 4 13.80 -10.45 -12.05
C LYS A 4 12.59 -9.50 -12.05
N ILE A 5 11.54 -9.85 -11.29
CA ILE A 5 10.27 -9.12 -11.28
C ILE A 5 10.04 -8.51 -9.91
N LEU A 6 9.70 -7.22 -9.87
CA LEU A 6 9.28 -6.51 -8.68
C LEU A 6 7.77 -6.31 -8.68
N SER A 7 7.10 -6.80 -7.66
CA SER A 7 5.70 -6.49 -7.35
C SER A 7 5.64 -5.32 -6.37
N ILE A 8 4.83 -4.30 -6.70
CA ILE A 8 4.59 -3.15 -5.85
C ILE A 8 3.09 -3.09 -5.55
N PHE A 9 2.74 -3.27 -4.29
CA PHE A 9 1.36 -3.13 -3.81
C PHE A 9 1.18 -1.72 -3.27
N ILE A 10 0.21 -1.00 -3.82
CA ILE A 10 0.00 0.43 -3.57
C ILE A 10 -1.34 0.63 -2.88
N ASP A 11 -1.32 1.41 -1.81
CA ASP A 11 -2.51 1.83 -1.07
C ASP A 11 -2.32 3.28 -0.62
N GLU A 12 -3.41 4.01 -0.44
CA GLU A 12 -3.36 5.39 0.01
C GLU A 12 -4.11 5.61 1.32
N SER A 13 -3.73 6.69 2.00
CA SER A 13 -4.44 7.22 3.15
C SER A 13 -4.56 8.72 3.04
N GLY A 14 -5.78 9.21 3.02
CA GLY A 14 -6.14 10.60 2.77
C GLY A 14 -6.96 10.77 1.50
N ASP A 15 -7.22 12.00 1.13
CA ASP A 15 -7.97 12.41 -0.05
C ASP A 15 -7.39 13.67 -0.69
N PHE A 16 -7.87 14.00 -1.88
CA PHE A 16 -7.54 15.26 -2.58
C PHE A 16 -8.41 16.45 -2.14
N GLY A 17 -9.21 16.27 -1.07
CA GLY A 17 -10.02 17.34 -0.50
C GLY A 17 -9.21 18.42 0.20
N LYS A 18 -9.94 19.43 0.69
CA LYS A 18 -9.35 20.55 1.42
C LYS A 18 -8.58 20.09 2.65
N TYR A 19 -7.71 20.97 3.13
CA TYR A 19 -6.99 20.73 4.36
C TYR A 19 -7.96 20.51 5.53
N ASP A 20 -7.74 19.41 6.26
CA ASP A 20 -8.39 19.12 7.53
C ASP A 20 -7.29 18.83 8.57
N PHE A 21 -7.36 19.52 9.72
CA PHE A 21 -6.36 19.37 10.77
C PHE A 21 -6.39 17.97 11.43
N HIS A 22 -7.49 17.22 11.32
CA HIS A 22 -7.58 15.83 11.78
C HIS A 22 -6.95 14.84 10.80
N SER A 23 -6.82 15.24 9.51
CA SER A 23 -6.20 14.45 8.44
C SER A 23 -5.26 15.33 7.61
N PRO A 24 -4.17 15.85 8.23
CA PRO A 24 -3.33 16.87 7.59
C PRO A 24 -2.43 16.33 6.49
N TYR A 25 -2.29 15.03 6.37
CA TYR A 25 -1.39 14.39 5.42
C TYR A 25 -2.13 13.54 4.41
N TYR A 26 -1.56 13.45 3.21
CA TYR A 26 -1.87 12.43 2.22
C TYR A 26 -0.66 11.51 2.08
N TYR A 27 -0.87 10.22 2.24
CA TYR A 27 0.16 9.18 2.17
C TYR A 27 -0.11 8.26 0.99
N VAL A 28 0.96 7.79 0.35
CA VAL A 28 0.89 6.68 -0.59
C VAL A 28 1.87 5.61 -0.13
N ALA A 29 1.35 4.51 0.41
CA ALA A 29 2.15 3.38 0.83
C ALA A 29 2.43 2.46 -0.37
N MET A 30 3.69 2.07 -0.56
CA MET A 30 4.12 1.13 -1.58
C MET A 30 4.92 0.02 -0.92
N ILE A 31 4.40 -1.21 -0.97
CA ILE A 31 5.08 -2.40 -0.47
C ILE A 31 5.74 -3.09 -1.66
N LEU A 32 7.05 -3.31 -1.56
CA LEU A 32 7.90 -3.84 -2.61
C LEU A 32 8.27 -5.29 -2.27
N HIS A 33 7.94 -6.22 -3.18
CA HIS A 33 8.26 -7.65 -3.05
C HIS A 33 8.92 -8.15 -4.34
N GLU A 34 10.13 -8.69 -4.22
CA GLU A 34 10.82 -9.38 -5.32
C GLU A 34 10.16 -10.75 -5.50
N GLN A 35 9.59 -11.04 -6.69
CA GLN A 35 8.82 -12.29 -6.89
C GLN A 35 9.65 -13.57 -6.74
N ASN A 36 10.98 -13.47 -6.77
CA ASN A 36 11.86 -14.60 -6.52
C ASN A 36 12.01 -14.95 -5.03
N ASP A 37 11.57 -14.07 -4.14
CA ASP A 37 11.58 -14.31 -2.70
C ASP A 37 10.31 -15.10 -2.33
N ASP A 38 10.47 -16.37 -1.99
CA ASP A 38 9.34 -17.22 -1.59
C ASP A 38 8.85 -16.85 -0.19
N ILE A 39 7.58 -16.52 -0.08
CA ILE A 39 6.88 -16.16 1.17
C ILE A 39 5.76 -17.16 1.51
N SER A 40 5.70 -18.29 0.83
CA SER A 40 4.60 -19.27 0.97
C SER A 40 4.47 -19.81 2.39
N GLU A 41 5.59 -20.07 3.08
CA GLU A 41 5.58 -20.54 4.47
C GLU A 41 5.01 -19.49 5.43
N GLN A 42 5.37 -18.22 5.23
CA GLN A 42 4.88 -17.10 6.05
C GLN A 42 3.38 -16.88 5.85
N ILE A 43 2.91 -16.97 4.61
CA ILE A 43 1.47 -16.88 4.28
C ILE A 43 0.73 -18.03 4.95
N LYS A 44 1.21 -19.28 4.78
CA LYS A 44 0.59 -20.45 5.39
C LYS A 44 0.49 -20.33 6.92
N ALA A 45 1.57 -19.90 7.56
CA ALA A 45 1.58 -19.69 9.01
C ALA A 45 0.59 -18.60 9.46
N LEU A 46 0.42 -17.52 8.66
CA LEU A 46 -0.59 -16.51 8.93
C LEU A 46 -2.00 -17.09 8.78
N ASP A 47 -2.29 -17.80 7.69
CA ASP A 47 -3.60 -18.39 7.41
C ASP A 47 -3.99 -19.41 8.48
N GLU A 48 -3.06 -20.28 8.90
CA GLU A 48 -3.27 -21.22 10.00
C GLU A 48 -3.63 -20.50 11.30
N HIS A 49 -2.87 -19.43 11.64
CA HIS A 49 -3.16 -18.64 12.83
C HIS A 49 -4.51 -17.93 12.73
N MET A 50 -4.83 -17.39 11.56
CA MET A 50 -6.07 -16.67 11.30
C MET A 50 -7.31 -17.57 11.37
N SER A 51 -7.19 -18.84 10.96
CA SER A 51 -8.29 -19.79 11.00
C SER A 51 -8.87 -20.03 12.40
N HIS A 52 -8.10 -19.74 13.46
CA HIS A 52 -8.54 -19.86 14.85
C HIS A 52 -9.52 -18.77 15.30
N PHE A 53 -9.65 -17.68 14.55
CA PHE A 53 -10.48 -16.55 14.98
C PHE A 53 -11.92 -16.59 14.46
N ASN A 54 -12.29 -17.58 13.62
CA ASN A 54 -13.64 -17.72 13.05
C ASN A 54 -14.22 -16.42 12.47
N LEU A 55 -13.36 -15.54 11.95
CA LEU A 55 -13.82 -14.29 11.36
C LEU A 55 -14.49 -14.56 10.01
N PRO A 56 -15.60 -13.86 9.73
CA PRO A 56 -16.39 -14.10 8.51
C PRO A 56 -15.67 -13.68 7.23
N TYR A 57 -14.54 -12.96 7.33
CA TYR A 57 -13.83 -12.39 6.18
C TYR A 57 -12.34 -12.74 6.20
N PRO A 58 -11.78 -13.15 5.05
CA PRO A 58 -10.37 -13.50 4.93
C PRO A 58 -9.45 -12.28 4.83
N VAL A 59 -10.00 -11.05 4.84
CA VAL A 59 -9.22 -9.82 4.58
C VAL A 59 -9.12 -8.95 5.82
N PHE A 60 -7.90 -8.55 6.12
CA PHE A 60 -7.58 -7.69 7.25
C PHE A 60 -7.62 -6.22 6.88
N HIS A 61 -8.39 -5.45 7.64
CA HIS A 61 -8.35 -3.99 7.60
C HIS A 61 -7.88 -3.43 8.93
N ALA A 62 -6.67 -2.90 8.96
CA ALA A 62 -6.09 -2.33 10.17
C ALA A 62 -6.91 -1.15 10.72
N GLY A 63 -7.47 -0.30 9.85
CA GLY A 63 -8.29 0.83 10.24
C GLY A 63 -9.54 0.41 11.04
N PRO A 64 -10.48 -0.35 10.47
CA PRO A 64 -11.65 -0.88 11.16
C PRO A 64 -11.29 -1.70 12.41
N LEU A 65 -10.23 -2.51 12.35
CA LEU A 65 -9.74 -3.29 13.48
C LEU A 65 -9.37 -2.41 14.68
N ILE A 66 -8.62 -1.33 14.44
CA ILE A 66 -8.19 -0.37 15.47
C ILE A 66 -9.40 0.41 16.01
N ARG A 67 -10.23 0.95 15.11
CA ARG A 67 -11.36 1.81 15.45
C ARG A 67 -12.58 1.05 15.96
N ARG A 68 -12.56 -0.29 15.94
CA ARG A 68 -13.68 -1.15 16.35
C ARG A 68 -14.92 -0.92 15.47
N GLU A 69 -14.72 -1.01 14.18
CA GLU A 69 -15.76 -0.80 13.18
C GLU A 69 -16.06 -2.09 12.40
N GLN A 70 -17.15 -2.09 11.65
CA GLN A 70 -17.56 -3.19 10.76
C GLN A 70 -17.60 -4.54 11.50
N VAL A 71 -16.95 -5.55 10.96
CA VAL A 71 -16.89 -6.90 11.51
C VAL A 71 -16.21 -7.00 12.88
N TYR A 72 -15.43 -5.97 13.25
CA TYR A 72 -14.72 -5.95 14.54
C TYR A 72 -15.50 -5.20 15.64
N LYS A 73 -16.73 -4.75 15.36
CA LYS A 73 -17.53 -3.93 16.28
C LYS A 73 -17.79 -4.63 17.61
N ASP A 74 -18.08 -5.91 17.56
CA ASP A 74 -18.43 -6.70 18.73
C ASP A 74 -17.27 -7.57 19.24
N GLU A 75 -16.10 -7.47 18.59
CA GLU A 75 -14.92 -8.23 19.00
C GLU A 75 -14.26 -7.68 20.26
N LEU A 76 -13.82 -8.59 21.11
CA LEU A 76 -13.07 -8.26 22.33
C LEU A 76 -11.73 -7.59 22.00
N MET A 77 -11.25 -6.74 22.90
CA MET A 77 -9.99 -6.05 22.73
C MET A 77 -8.81 -7.02 22.57
N GLU A 78 -8.81 -8.12 23.33
CA GLU A 78 -7.78 -9.14 23.28
C GLU A 78 -7.69 -9.78 21.90
N ILE A 79 -8.85 -10.12 21.30
CA ILE A 79 -8.93 -10.70 19.95
C ILE A 79 -8.40 -9.69 18.93
N ARG A 80 -8.87 -8.44 18.94
CA ARG A 80 -8.42 -7.41 18.02
C ARG A 80 -6.93 -7.12 18.14
N ARG A 81 -6.39 -7.12 19.37
CA ARG A 81 -4.95 -6.98 19.62
C ARG A 81 -4.16 -8.17 19.08
N SER A 82 -4.67 -9.39 19.27
CA SER A 82 -4.03 -10.60 18.75
C SER A 82 -3.96 -10.58 17.22
N LEU A 83 -5.05 -10.20 16.56
CA LEU A 83 -5.13 -10.04 15.12
C LEU A 83 -4.13 -9.01 14.60
N PHE A 84 -4.08 -7.84 15.21
CA PHE A 84 -3.12 -6.79 14.85
C PHE A 84 -1.67 -7.26 15.02
N ASN A 85 -1.37 -7.92 16.13
CA ASN A 85 -0.04 -8.46 16.38
C ASN A 85 0.35 -9.53 15.36
N SER A 86 -0.59 -10.38 14.94
CA SER A 86 -0.35 -11.40 13.92
C SER A 86 0.05 -10.77 12.60
N LEU A 87 -0.68 -9.75 12.15
CA LEU A 87 -0.34 -9.01 10.94
C LEU A 87 1.02 -8.30 11.08
N PHE A 88 1.27 -7.66 12.22
CA PHE A 88 2.53 -6.97 12.50
C PHE A 88 3.73 -7.94 12.48
N HIS A 89 3.61 -9.10 13.12
CA HIS A 89 4.66 -10.11 13.11
C HIS A 89 4.85 -10.75 11.74
N PHE A 90 3.78 -10.98 10.99
CA PHE A 90 3.84 -11.44 9.62
C PHE A 90 4.64 -10.45 8.76
N THR A 91 4.24 -9.18 8.74
CA THR A 91 4.90 -8.15 7.94
C THR A 91 6.39 -8.02 8.24
N ARG A 92 6.77 -8.13 9.53
CA ARG A 92 8.19 -8.04 9.95
C ARG A 92 9.05 -9.24 9.53
N ARG A 93 8.45 -10.38 9.20
CA ARG A 93 9.15 -11.60 8.78
C ARG A 93 9.29 -11.73 7.27
N LEU A 94 8.58 -10.88 6.52
CA LEU A 94 8.63 -10.91 5.07
C LEU A 94 9.90 -10.23 4.55
N PRO A 95 10.49 -10.74 3.45
CA PRO A 95 11.57 -10.10 2.72
C PRO A 95 11.01 -8.98 1.83
N ILE A 96 10.35 -8.01 2.44
CA ILE A 96 9.75 -6.87 1.75
C ILE A 96 10.47 -5.56 2.09
N ARG A 97 10.35 -4.60 1.19
CA ARG A 97 10.70 -3.20 1.44
C ARG A 97 9.44 -2.35 1.37
N TYR A 98 9.49 -1.15 1.90
CA TYR A 98 8.41 -0.20 1.74
C TYR A 98 8.96 1.21 1.51
N ILE A 99 8.22 1.98 0.75
CA ILE A 99 8.38 3.43 0.62
C ILE A 99 7.01 4.07 0.86
N CYS A 100 7.00 5.27 1.42
CA CYS A 100 5.77 5.93 1.77
C CYS A 100 5.89 7.44 1.52
N PRO A 101 5.87 7.87 0.25
CA PRO A 101 5.79 9.28 -0.09
C PRO A 101 4.54 9.91 0.52
N LYS A 102 4.70 11.13 1.01
CA LYS A 102 3.64 11.88 1.66
C LYS A 102 3.72 13.37 1.33
N ILE A 103 2.59 14.03 1.42
CA ILE A 103 2.51 15.49 1.42
C ILE A 103 1.79 15.97 2.67
N ASN A 104 2.13 17.18 3.11
CA ASN A 104 1.37 17.90 4.14
C ASN A 104 0.38 18.82 3.43
N LYS A 105 -0.92 18.55 3.59
CA LYS A 105 -2.00 19.33 2.95
C LYS A 105 -2.05 20.78 3.46
N SER A 106 -1.52 21.06 4.67
CA SER A 106 -1.44 22.44 5.19
C SER A 106 -0.50 23.35 4.39
N GLU A 107 0.39 22.75 3.61
CA GLU A 107 1.33 23.45 2.72
C GLU A 107 0.78 23.61 1.30
N CYS A 108 -0.43 23.14 1.04
CA CYS A 108 -1.12 23.25 -0.23
C CYS A 108 -2.21 24.34 -0.12
N SER A 109 -2.49 25.04 -1.23
CA SER A 109 -3.74 25.76 -1.37
C SER A 109 -4.91 24.75 -1.43
N ASP A 110 -6.14 25.23 -1.28
CA ASP A 110 -7.35 24.40 -1.47
C ASP A 110 -7.56 23.95 -2.94
N ASP A 111 -6.51 24.03 -3.77
CA ASP A 111 -6.51 23.63 -5.16
C ASP A 111 -6.06 22.16 -5.31
N GLU A 112 -6.95 21.33 -5.81
CA GLU A 112 -6.67 19.91 -6.10
C GLU A 112 -5.46 19.72 -7.01
N MET A 113 -5.27 20.62 -7.98
CA MET A 113 -4.14 20.54 -8.91
C MET A 113 -2.80 20.75 -8.22
N GLU A 114 -2.73 21.59 -7.19
CA GLU A 114 -1.52 21.74 -6.39
C GLU A 114 -1.21 20.47 -5.58
N ILE A 115 -2.24 19.84 -4.98
CA ILE A 115 -2.09 18.57 -4.27
C ILE A 115 -1.58 17.49 -5.21
N ILE A 116 -2.17 17.37 -6.41
CA ILE A 116 -1.75 16.42 -7.45
C ILE A 116 -0.28 16.65 -7.84
N SER A 117 0.10 17.90 -8.07
CA SER A 117 1.46 18.28 -8.45
C SER A 117 2.48 17.92 -7.36
N LYS A 118 2.19 18.29 -6.11
CA LYS A 118 3.07 17.99 -4.96
C LYS A 118 3.19 16.49 -4.70
N LEU A 119 2.09 15.75 -4.81
CA LEU A 119 2.09 14.31 -4.64
C LEU A 119 2.87 13.62 -5.75
N SER A 120 2.67 14.03 -7.01
CA SER A 120 3.43 13.53 -8.15
C SER A 120 4.93 13.75 -7.97
N LYS A 121 5.31 14.94 -7.50
CA LYS A 121 6.71 15.26 -7.17
C LYS A 121 7.23 14.39 -6.02
N ALA A 122 6.49 14.25 -4.93
CA ALA A 122 6.91 13.45 -3.78
C ALA A 122 7.14 11.98 -4.16
N ILE A 123 6.24 11.39 -4.97
CA ILE A 123 6.40 10.03 -5.50
C ILE A 123 7.64 9.95 -6.39
N SER A 124 7.79 10.88 -7.34
CA SER A 124 8.93 10.90 -8.26
C SER A 124 10.27 11.03 -7.53
N ASP A 125 10.34 11.94 -6.55
CA ASP A 125 11.55 12.16 -5.76
C ASP A 125 11.92 10.91 -4.93
N GLU A 126 10.93 10.22 -4.37
CA GLU A 126 11.17 9.00 -3.61
C GLU A 126 11.64 7.85 -4.51
N LEU A 127 11.02 7.65 -5.68
CA LEU A 127 11.46 6.64 -6.64
C LEU A 127 12.87 6.92 -7.17
N ARG A 128 13.22 8.18 -7.40
CA ARG A 128 14.57 8.59 -7.84
C ARG A 128 15.65 8.31 -6.81
N LYS A 129 15.37 8.43 -5.50
CA LYS A 129 16.33 8.07 -4.44
C LYS A 129 16.74 6.61 -4.49
N HIS A 130 15.86 5.76 -5.01
CA HIS A 130 16.05 4.31 -5.12
C HIS A 130 16.14 3.85 -6.58
N TYR A 131 16.50 4.76 -7.51
CA TYR A 131 16.48 4.50 -8.96
C TYR A 131 17.22 3.22 -9.35
N ASP A 132 18.45 3.03 -8.88
CA ASP A 132 19.26 1.86 -9.23
C ASP A 132 18.62 0.54 -8.77
N TYR A 133 17.96 0.55 -7.61
CA TYR A 133 17.21 -0.62 -7.14
C TYR A 133 16.06 -0.96 -8.10
N PHE A 134 15.20 0.00 -8.43
CA PHE A 134 14.09 -0.22 -9.34
C PHE A 134 14.55 -0.62 -10.75
N ASN A 135 15.60 0.03 -11.25
CA ASN A 135 16.15 -0.23 -12.59
C ASN A 135 16.89 -1.59 -12.69
N SER A 136 17.13 -2.26 -11.56
CA SER A 136 17.72 -3.60 -11.53
C SER A 136 16.75 -4.73 -11.89
N PHE A 137 15.45 -4.42 -12.07
CA PHE A 137 14.41 -5.39 -12.39
C PHE A 137 14.09 -5.39 -13.87
N ASP A 138 13.86 -6.59 -14.43
CA ASP A 138 13.42 -6.75 -15.82
C ASP A 138 11.98 -6.29 -16.04
N LEU A 139 11.17 -6.28 -14.97
CA LEU A 139 9.77 -5.88 -15.00
C LEU A 139 9.35 -5.37 -13.61
N ILE A 140 8.62 -4.26 -13.59
CA ILE A 140 7.93 -3.74 -12.40
C ILE A 140 6.43 -3.87 -12.61
N ILE A 141 5.74 -4.49 -11.66
CA ILE A 141 4.28 -4.65 -11.71
C ILE A 141 3.68 -3.88 -10.54
N ASN A 142 2.93 -2.83 -10.84
CA ASN A 142 2.18 -2.07 -9.85
C ASN A 142 0.78 -2.65 -9.68
N TYR A 143 0.42 -3.00 -8.46
CA TYR A 143 -0.91 -3.47 -8.04
C TYR A 143 -1.60 -2.36 -7.27
N TYR A 144 -2.71 -1.87 -7.81
CA TYR A 144 -3.53 -0.82 -7.20
C TYR A 144 -5.01 -1.06 -7.48
N ASP A 145 -5.89 -0.78 -6.54
CA ASP A 145 -7.33 -1.01 -6.66
C ASP A 145 -8.07 0.06 -7.50
N TYR A 146 -7.34 1.15 -7.84
CA TYR A 146 -7.89 2.32 -8.53
C TYR A 146 -8.95 3.08 -7.72
N GLY A 147 -8.80 3.09 -6.39
CA GLY A 147 -9.69 3.82 -5.48
C GLY A 147 -9.79 5.31 -5.82
N GLN A 148 -8.68 5.94 -6.25
CA GLN A 148 -8.64 7.35 -6.65
C GLN A 148 -8.08 7.51 -8.07
N SER A 149 -8.90 8.07 -8.97
CA SER A 149 -8.52 8.22 -10.38
C SER A 149 -7.33 9.16 -10.60
N ALA A 150 -7.19 10.21 -9.80
CA ALA A 150 -6.07 11.13 -9.86
C ALA A 150 -4.77 10.42 -9.47
N LEU A 151 -4.75 9.65 -8.38
CA LEU A 151 -3.59 8.87 -7.95
C LEU A 151 -3.21 7.81 -9.00
N THR A 152 -4.19 7.13 -9.60
CA THR A 152 -3.94 6.18 -10.70
C THR A 152 -3.14 6.83 -11.83
N LYS A 153 -3.55 8.02 -12.26
CA LYS A 153 -2.86 8.77 -13.33
C LYS A 153 -1.45 9.19 -12.91
N ILE A 154 -1.27 9.63 -11.67
CA ILE A 154 0.05 9.99 -11.13
C ILE A 154 0.98 8.77 -11.16
N ILE A 155 0.55 7.64 -10.62
CA ILE A 155 1.34 6.40 -10.58
C ILE A 155 1.77 6.01 -12.00
N ILE A 156 0.82 5.90 -12.93
CA ILE A 156 1.10 5.54 -14.32
C ILE A 156 2.13 6.50 -14.93
N SER A 157 1.90 7.81 -14.79
CA SER A 157 2.76 8.82 -15.40
C SER A 157 4.17 8.80 -14.84
N VAL A 158 4.31 8.74 -13.50
CA VAL A 158 5.62 8.80 -12.84
C VAL A 158 6.42 7.52 -13.10
N PHE A 159 5.81 6.34 -12.98
CA PHE A 159 6.53 5.10 -13.23
C PHE A 159 6.96 4.95 -14.68
N ASN A 160 6.08 5.25 -15.66
CA ASN A 160 6.43 5.17 -17.08
C ASN A 160 7.48 6.23 -17.50
N ALA A 161 7.54 7.37 -16.80
CA ALA A 161 8.57 8.37 -17.06
C ALA A 161 9.96 7.97 -16.52
N LEU A 162 10.01 7.12 -15.50
CA LEU A 162 11.26 6.73 -14.84
C LEU A 162 11.79 5.37 -15.28
N PHE A 163 10.91 4.41 -15.61
CA PHE A 163 11.30 3.02 -15.85
C PHE A 163 10.72 2.50 -17.17
N PRO A 164 11.51 1.73 -17.95
CA PRO A 164 11.09 1.30 -19.30
C PRO A 164 10.07 0.15 -19.32
N ASN A 165 10.05 -0.67 -18.27
CA ASN A 165 9.27 -1.91 -18.23
C ASN A 165 8.35 -1.92 -17.01
N VAL A 166 7.19 -1.26 -17.13
CA VAL A 166 6.20 -1.14 -16.05
C VAL A 166 4.84 -1.64 -16.53
N GLU A 167 4.20 -2.45 -15.72
CA GLU A 167 2.81 -2.85 -15.88
C GLU A 167 1.96 -2.31 -14.72
N MET A 168 0.71 -1.95 -15.03
CA MET A 168 -0.30 -1.64 -14.03
C MET A 168 -1.34 -2.76 -14.01
N ARG A 169 -1.60 -3.33 -12.84
CA ARG A 169 -2.62 -4.35 -12.65
C ARG A 169 -3.65 -3.88 -11.63
N LYS A 170 -4.91 -3.95 -12.03
CA LYS A 170 -6.01 -3.68 -11.11
C LYS A 170 -6.15 -4.83 -10.13
N VAL A 171 -6.03 -4.53 -8.83
CA VAL A 171 -6.48 -5.43 -7.77
C VAL A 171 -7.98 -5.22 -7.63
N LYS A 172 -8.77 -6.29 -7.69
CA LYS A 172 -10.19 -6.17 -7.37
C LYS A 172 -10.31 -5.89 -5.88
N PRO A 173 -11.06 -4.86 -5.47
CA PRO A 173 -11.46 -4.74 -4.08
C PRO A 173 -12.12 -6.07 -3.68
N VAL A 174 -11.75 -6.60 -2.53
CA VAL A 174 -12.51 -7.73 -1.99
C VAL A 174 -13.83 -7.14 -1.54
N ASP A 175 -14.93 -7.54 -2.19
CA ASP A 175 -16.26 -7.10 -1.80
C ASP A 175 -16.51 -7.49 -0.35
N TYR A 176 -16.85 -6.50 0.47
CA TYR A 176 -17.18 -6.64 1.88
C TYR A 176 -18.63 -7.03 2.08
#